data_720edb721a918c3b5c8674a6b6725fc2
#
_entry.id   720edb721a918c3b5c8674a6b6725fc2
#
_cell.length_a   1.000
_cell.length_b   1.000
_cell.length_c   1.000
_cell.angle_alpha   90.00
_cell.angle_beta   90.00
_cell.angle_gamma   90.00
#
_symmetry.space_group_name_H-M   'P 1'
#
loop_
_entity.id
_entity.type
_entity.pdbx_description
1 polymer ?
#
loop_
_entity_poly.entity_id
_entity_poly.type
_entity_poly.pdbx_seq_one_letter_code
_entity_poly.pdbx_strand_id
1 'polypeptide(L)'
;MTIEAWLADRTAPGTLGPQAERVAHVLVRAPQFAGYSSAREIAERAGVNVSTVVRTAQQLGFEGWPQLREELRARYLASVSSGELSMSPAADPAAQTLRQDVTNIGALATPDNLAAIRATAQAVKAARRTLVISSGSGAGPAHILSHLGGIAGHDVQLALGAATGQAVQIARLEPGDCLITINIWRLTRTLRGLTRLARERGATVCVLTDLRSSPLAEYADHLIVTPVESVQAGPSLTAMVAAVQAVLSELADDDAVRASGRVQRMWQELDLMDDQP
;
A
#
# COMPACT_ATOMS: atom_id res chain seq x y z
N MET A 1 -23.14 -13.76 2.68
CA MET A 1 -22.54 -14.93 3.43
C MET A 1 -21.08 -14.56 3.73
N THR A 2 -20.73 -14.48 5.00
CA THR A 2 -19.37 -14.13 5.43
C THR A 2 -18.34 -15.17 4.96
N ILE A 3 -17.07 -14.79 4.84
CA ILE A 3 -15.98 -15.73 4.50
C ILE A 3 -15.88 -16.85 5.54
N GLU A 4 -16.12 -16.52 6.81
CA GLU A 4 -16.16 -17.50 7.90
C GLU A 4 -17.24 -18.56 7.70
N ALA A 5 -18.49 -18.12 7.45
CA ALA A 5 -19.61 -19.02 7.18
C ALA A 5 -19.38 -19.85 5.91
N TRP A 6 -18.79 -19.26 4.90
CA TRP A 6 -18.47 -19.97 3.66
C TRP A 6 -17.35 -21.00 3.84
N LEU A 7 -16.33 -20.72 4.65
CA LEU A 7 -15.29 -21.70 4.98
C LEU A 7 -15.85 -22.83 5.84
N ALA A 8 -16.71 -22.49 6.82
CA ALA A 8 -17.37 -23.48 7.68
C ALA A 8 -18.25 -24.43 6.90
N ASP A 9 -18.94 -23.98 5.84
CA ASP A 9 -19.77 -24.82 4.97
C ASP A 9 -18.94 -25.81 4.12
N ARG A 10 -17.67 -25.51 3.89
CA ARG A 10 -16.73 -26.36 3.13
C ARG A 10 -15.89 -27.31 3.99
N THR A 11 -15.91 -27.13 5.29
CA THR A 11 -15.17 -27.92 6.25
C THR A 11 -16.12 -28.61 7.22
N ALA A 12 -16.21 -29.94 7.18
CA ALA A 12 -16.88 -30.63 8.28
C ALA A 12 -16.12 -30.36 9.60
N PRO A 13 -16.81 -30.20 10.73
CA PRO A 13 -16.16 -29.97 12.02
C PRO A 13 -15.06 -30.99 12.31
N GLY A 14 -13.84 -30.55 12.60
CA GLY A 14 -12.71 -31.42 12.93
C GLY A 14 -11.94 -32.04 11.75
N THR A 15 -12.23 -31.64 10.50
CA THR A 15 -11.51 -32.16 9.31
C THR A 15 -10.19 -31.45 9.04
N LEU A 16 -10.02 -30.21 9.51
CA LEU A 16 -8.75 -29.48 9.40
C LEU A 16 -7.83 -29.84 10.56
N GLY A 17 -6.62 -30.26 10.25
CA GLY A 17 -5.59 -30.44 11.26
C GLY A 17 -5.09 -29.07 11.79
N PRO A 18 -4.35 -29.06 12.94
CA PRO A 18 -3.97 -27.82 13.64
C PRO A 18 -3.23 -26.78 12.78
N GLN A 19 -2.45 -27.21 11.80
CA GLN A 19 -1.74 -26.29 10.89
C GLN A 19 -2.68 -25.71 9.82
N ALA A 20 -3.63 -26.50 9.30
CA ALA A 20 -4.64 -26.04 8.37
C ALA A 20 -5.63 -25.07 9.03
N GLU A 21 -5.96 -25.27 10.32
CA GLU A 21 -6.76 -24.35 11.12
C GLU A 21 -6.07 -22.99 11.25
N ARG A 22 -4.76 -22.93 11.45
CA ARG A 22 -4.01 -21.66 11.46
C ARG A 22 -4.13 -20.92 10.12
N VAL A 23 -4.04 -21.66 9.01
CA VAL A 23 -4.27 -21.07 7.68
C VAL A 23 -5.71 -20.54 7.59
N ALA A 24 -6.72 -21.36 7.89
CA ALA A 24 -8.12 -20.93 7.86
C ALA A 24 -8.39 -19.70 8.74
N HIS A 25 -7.76 -19.62 9.91
CA HIS A 25 -7.84 -18.44 10.77
C HIS A 25 -7.30 -17.17 10.11
N VAL A 26 -6.18 -17.25 9.38
CA VAL A 26 -5.67 -16.11 8.60
C VAL A 26 -6.64 -15.70 7.50
N LEU A 27 -7.25 -16.68 6.79
CA LEU A 27 -8.22 -16.40 5.72
C LEU A 27 -9.47 -15.66 6.25
N VAL A 28 -9.93 -16.01 7.46
CA VAL A 28 -11.09 -15.38 8.09
C VAL A 28 -10.76 -14.00 8.66
N ARG A 29 -9.63 -13.89 9.38
CA ARG A 29 -9.26 -12.67 10.10
C ARG A 29 -8.71 -11.57 9.20
N ALA A 30 -8.11 -11.93 8.07
CA ALA A 30 -7.51 -11.00 7.15
C ALA A 30 -7.91 -11.33 5.69
N PRO A 31 -9.21 -11.25 5.34
CA PRO A 31 -9.71 -11.66 4.03
C PRO A 31 -9.15 -10.85 2.88
N GLN A 32 -8.90 -9.57 3.08
CA GLN A 32 -8.21 -8.72 2.12
C GLN A 32 -6.81 -9.25 1.84
N PHE A 33 -6.00 -9.43 2.88
CA PHE A 33 -4.66 -9.99 2.76
C PHE A 33 -4.71 -11.35 2.07
N ALA A 34 -5.62 -12.26 2.49
CA ALA A 34 -5.74 -13.59 1.91
C ALA A 34 -6.10 -13.57 0.41
N GLY A 35 -6.96 -12.66 -0.02
CA GLY A 35 -7.37 -12.53 -1.42
C GLY A 35 -6.29 -12.01 -2.38
N TYR A 36 -5.20 -11.45 -1.84
CA TYR A 36 -4.15 -10.84 -2.66
C TYR A 36 -2.75 -11.44 -2.43
N SER A 37 -2.54 -12.17 -1.32
CA SER A 37 -1.24 -12.72 -0.96
C SER A 37 -0.86 -13.99 -1.73
N SER A 38 0.44 -14.24 -1.82
CA SER A 38 0.99 -15.52 -2.26
C SER A 38 0.84 -16.59 -1.16
N ALA A 39 0.95 -17.86 -1.54
CA ALA A 39 0.97 -18.96 -0.57
C ALA A 39 2.09 -18.82 0.47
N ARG A 40 3.21 -18.20 0.10
CA ARG A 40 4.34 -17.94 0.98
C ARG A 40 3.98 -16.90 2.06
N GLU A 41 3.38 -15.78 1.68
CA GLU A 41 2.96 -14.74 2.62
C GLU A 41 1.91 -15.26 3.61
N ILE A 42 0.97 -16.09 3.14
CA ILE A 42 0.01 -16.77 4.02
C ILE A 42 0.72 -17.73 4.98
N ALA A 43 1.68 -18.52 4.48
CA ALA A 43 2.44 -19.46 5.29
C ALA A 43 3.24 -18.77 6.39
N GLU A 44 3.90 -17.66 6.05
CA GLU A 44 4.64 -16.81 7.00
C GLU A 44 3.69 -16.26 8.08
N ARG A 45 2.54 -15.72 7.70
CA ARG A 45 1.57 -15.16 8.64
C ARG A 45 0.88 -16.21 9.52
N ALA A 46 0.64 -17.40 8.98
CA ALA A 46 0.05 -18.53 9.72
C ALA A 46 1.08 -19.31 10.56
N GLY A 47 2.37 -19.05 10.40
CA GLY A 47 3.44 -19.81 11.06
C GLY A 47 3.49 -21.27 10.61
N VAL A 48 3.31 -21.53 9.31
CA VAL A 48 3.28 -22.87 8.71
C VAL A 48 4.17 -22.93 7.47
N ASN A 49 4.35 -24.14 6.90
CA ASN A 49 5.04 -24.30 5.63
C ASN A 49 4.12 -23.97 4.44
N VAL A 50 4.71 -23.51 3.32
CA VAL A 50 3.98 -23.21 2.08
C VAL A 50 3.14 -24.41 1.59
N SER A 51 3.68 -25.63 1.71
CA SER A 51 2.95 -26.86 1.36
C SER A 51 1.68 -27.07 2.18
N THR A 52 1.63 -26.58 3.42
CA THR A 52 0.42 -26.61 4.26
C THR A 52 -0.65 -25.72 3.67
N VAL A 53 -0.31 -24.52 3.21
CA VAL A 53 -1.26 -23.59 2.58
C VAL A 53 -1.87 -24.21 1.31
N VAL A 54 -1.04 -24.85 0.47
CA VAL A 54 -1.51 -25.50 -0.75
C VAL A 54 -2.44 -26.68 -0.41
N ARG A 55 -2.04 -27.53 0.56
CA ARG A 55 -2.89 -28.64 1.03
C ARG A 55 -4.20 -28.16 1.66
N THR A 56 -4.17 -27.08 2.42
CA THR A 56 -5.41 -26.48 2.97
C THR A 56 -6.33 -26.03 1.86
N ALA A 57 -5.82 -25.39 0.80
CA ALA A 57 -6.63 -25.05 -0.36
C ALA A 57 -7.25 -26.29 -1.02
N GLN A 58 -6.51 -27.38 -1.14
CA GLN A 58 -7.02 -28.66 -1.67
C GLN A 58 -8.08 -29.31 -0.76
N GLN A 59 -7.88 -29.27 0.55
CA GLN A 59 -8.88 -29.72 1.52
C GLN A 59 -10.17 -28.93 1.48
N LEU A 60 -10.09 -27.65 1.11
CA LEU A 60 -11.24 -26.77 0.89
C LEU A 60 -11.91 -26.97 -0.48
N GLY A 61 -11.43 -27.93 -1.30
CA GLY A 61 -11.99 -28.32 -2.59
C GLY A 61 -11.49 -27.49 -3.78
N PHE A 62 -10.33 -26.84 -3.67
CA PHE A 62 -9.69 -26.10 -4.75
C PHE A 62 -8.49 -26.86 -5.30
N GLU A 63 -8.10 -26.62 -6.55
CA GLU A 63 -6.93 -27.24 -7.17
C GLU A 63 -5.62 -26.84 -6.46
N GLY A 64 -5.61 -25.67 -5.83
CA GLY A 64 -4.47 -25.14 -5.07
C GLY A 64 -4.69 -23.70 -4.64
N TRP A 65 -3.63 -23.09 -4.09
CA TRP A 65 -3.69 -21.73 -3.58
C TRP A 65 -4.17 -20.66 -4.60
N PRO A 66 -3.73 -20.66 -5.87
CA PRO A 66 -4.16 -19.63 -6.83
C PRO A 66 -5.67 -19.58 -7.00
N GLN A 67 -6.35 -20.71 -7.10
CA GLN A 67 -7.79 -20.79 -7.26
C GLN A 67 -8.53 -20.37 -5.99
N LEU A 68 -8.08 -20.86 -4.81
CA LEU A 68 -8.65 -20.41 -3.53
C LEU A 68 -8.50 -18.90 -3.34
N ARG A 69 -7.34 -18.35 -3.66
CA ARG A 69 -7.08 -16.91 -3.57
C ARG A 69 -8.02 -16.09 -4.45
N GLU A 70 -8.26 -16.53 -5.67
CA GLU A 70 -9.18 -15.85 -6.59
C GLU A 70 -10.60 -15.82 -6.03
N GLU A 71 -11.09 -16.93 -5.48
CA GLU A 71 -12.39 -17.02 -4.84
C GLU A 71 -12.47 -16.15 -3.57
N LEU A 72 -11.45 -16.16 -2.73
CA LEU A 72 -11.38 -15.28 -1.55
C LEU A 72 -11.43 -13.81 -1.95
N ARG A 73 -10.72 -13.44 -3.01
CA ARG A 73 -10.72 -12.07 -3.53
C ARG A 73 -12.09 -11.68 -4.05
N ALA A 74 -12.75 -12.56 -4.82
CA ALA A 74 -14.08 -12.29 -5.35
C ALA A 74 -15.10 -12.10 -4.22
N ARG A 75 -15.07 -12.95 -3.19
CA ARG A 75 -15.94 -12.85 -2.01
C ARG A 75 -15.67 -11.62 -1.18
N TYR A 76 -14.41 -11.31 -0.96
CA TYR A 76 -14.03 -10.09 -0.26
C TYR A 76 -14.55 -8.85 -0.98
N LEU A 77 -14.37 -8.76 -2.30
CA LEU A 77 -14.86 -7.64 -3.10
C LEU A 77 -16.40 -7.57 -3.11
N ALA A 78 -17.08 -8.71 -3.13
CA ALA A 78 -18.55 -8.76 -3.02
C ALA A 78 -19.03 -8.29 -1.63
N SER A 79 -18.39 -8.71 -0.55
CA SER A 79 -18.74 -8.30 0.82
C SER A 79 -18.55 -6.79 1.05
N VAL A 80 -17.51 -6.21 0.45
CA VAL A 80 -17.28 -4.76 0.47
C VAL A 80 -18.38 -4.02 -0.30
N SER A 81 -18.80 -4.57 -1.44
CA SER A 81 -19.81 -3.95 -2.32
C SER A 81 -21.23 -4.05 -1.74
N SER A 82 -21.51 -5.09 -0.96
CA SER A 82 -22.83 -5.31 -0.32
C SER A 82 -22.99 -4.64 1.07
N GLY A 83 -21.91 -4.05 1.60
CA GLY A 83 -21.94 -3.52 2.97
C GLY A 83 -22.04 -4.59 4.06
N GLU A 84 -21.92 -5.87 3.72
CA GLU A 84 -22.03 -7.02 4.63
C GLU A 84 -20.82 -7.27 5.52
N LEU A 85 -19.82 -6.37 5.53
CA LEU A 85 -18.76 -6.42 6.53
C LEU A 85 -19.37 -6.09 7.91
N SER A 86 -20.09 -7.07 8.46
CA SER A 86 -20.56 -7.05 9.84
C SER A 86 -19.37 -7.20 10.77
N MET A 87 -18.87 -6.06 11.22
CA MET A 87 -17.92 -6.03 12.32
C MET A 87 -18.71 -6.09 13.62
N SER A 88 -18.39 -7.05 14.49
CA SER A 88 -18.85 -6.95 15.88
C SER A 88 -18.36 -5.62 16.44
N PRO A 89 -19.25 -4.77 16.99
CA PRO A 89 -18.81 -3.50 17.51
C PRO A 89 -17.75 -3.74 18.60
N ALA A 90 -16.58 -3.18 18.39
CA ALA A 90 -15.53 -3.19 19.40
C ALA A 90 -16.02 -2.39 20.61
N ALA A 91 -15.69 -2.83 21.82
CA ALA A 91 -16.04 -2.10 23.04
C ALA A 91 -15.42 -0.68 23.06
N ASP A 92 -14.32 -0.46 22.35
CA ASP A 92 -13.66 0.82 22.12
C ASP A 92 -13.00 0.84 20.73
N PRO A 93 -13.72 1.20 19.67
CA PRO A 93 -13.21 1.20 18.30
C PRO A 93 -12.02 2.14 18.10
N ALA A 94 -12.04 3.31 18.73
CA ALA A 94 -10.96 4.28 18.60
C ALA A 94 -9.65 3.74 19.17
N ALA A 95 -9.68 3.23 20.41
CA ALA A 95 -8.50 2.66 21.04
C ALA A 95 -7.99 1.41 20.30
N GLN A 96 -8.87 0.61 19.72
CA GLN A 96 -8.47 -0.55 18.91
C GLN A 96 -7.81 -0.13 17.60
N THR A 97 -8.35 0.90 16.92
CA THR A 97 -7.75 1.47 15.70
C THR A 97 -6.33 1.95 16.00
N LEU A 98 -6.14 2.75 17.05
CA LEU A 98 -4.81 3.26 17.41
C LEU A 98 -3.82 2.14 17.73
N ARG A 99 -4.24 1.09 18.45
CA ARG A 99 -3.39 -0.08 18.73
C ARG A 99 -3.01 -0.84 17.46
N GLN A 100 -3.96 -1.00 16.53
CA GLN A 100 -3.69 -1.65 15.26
C GLN A 100 -2.71 -0.82 14.41
N ASP A 101 -2.85 0.49 14.40
CA ASP A 101 -1.94 1.39 13.67
C ASP A 101 -0.51 1.34 14.22
N VAL A 102 -0.33 1.29 15.54
CA VAL A 102 1.00 1.07 16.14
C VAL A 102 1.61 -0.25 15.67
N THR A 103 0.80 -1.32 15.61
CA THR A 103 1.25 -2.63 15.10
C THR A 103 1.66 -2.54 13.61
N ASN A 104 0.86 -1.87 12.78
CA ASN A 104 1.15 -1.68 11.37
C ASN A 104 2.46 -0.88 11.15
N ILE A 105 2.66 0.19 11.90
CA ILE A 105 3.92 0.98 11.83
C ILE A 105 5.12 0.12 12.25
N GLY A 106 5.01 -0.66 13.32
CA GLY A 106 6.07 -1.57 13.76
C GLY A 106 6.43 -2.61 12.69
N ALA A 107 5.42 -3.16 12.01
CA ALA A 107 5.60 -4.14 10.94
C ALA A 107 6.15 -3.53 9.63
N LEU A 108 6.09 -2.23 9.44
CA LEU A 108 6.69 -1.53 8.30
C LEU A 108 8.22 -1.55 8.34
N ALA A 109 8.84 -1.49 9.53
CA ALA A 109 10.28 -1.30 9.71
C ALA A 109 11.10 -2.57 9.47
N THR A 110 10.90 -3.24 8.33
CA THR A 110 11.70 -4.38 7.89
C THR A 110 12.97 -3.93 7.16
N PRO A 111 14.06 -4.75 7.16
CA PRO A 111 15.27 -4.44 6.40
C PRO A 111 14.99 -4.12 4.92
N ASP A 112 14.12 -4.89 4.26
CA ASP A 112 13.74 -4.68 2.86
C ASP A 112 13.05 -3.33 2.64
N ASN A 113 12.07 -2.99 3.48
CA ASN A 113 11.38 -1.71 3.38
C ASN A 113 12.32 -0.53 3.66
N LEU A 114 13.18 -0.63 4.66
CA LEU A 114 14.15 0.42 4.97
C LEU A 114 15.14 0.63 3.83
N ALA A 115 15.58 -0.44 3.16
CA ALA A 115 16.41 -0.33 1.96
C ALA A 115 15.64 0.33 0.80
N ALA A 116 14.38 -0.08 0.56
CA ALA A 116 13.53 0.49 -0.48
C ALA A 116 13.18 1.97 -0.23
N ILE A 117 12.97 2.37 1.03
CA ILE A 117 12.74 3.76 1.44
C ILE A 117 13.95 4.62 1.07
N ARG A 118 15.17 4.20 1.46
CA ARG A 118 16.41 4.92 1.10
C ARG A 118 16.61 5.00 -0.40
N ALA A 119 16.40 3.89 -1.10
CA ALA A 119 16.53 3.84 -2.56
C ALA A 119 15.49 4.75 -3.26
N THR A 120 14.26 4.81 -2.76
CA THR A 120 13.24 5.74 -3.25
C THR A 120 13.65 7.19 -3.04
N ALA A 121 14.17 7.54 -1.87
CA ALA A 121 14.68 8.89 -1.61
C ALA A 121 15.84 9.25 -2.52
N GLN A 122 16.79 8.33 -2.75
CA GLN A 122 17.89 8.54 -3.69
C GLN A 122 17.38 8.72 -5.13
N ALA A 123 16.37 7.96 -5.56
CA ALA A 123 15.73 8.14 -6.86
C ALA A 123 15.11 9.54 -7.01
N VAL A 124 14.45 10.05 -5.97
CA VAL A 124 13.90 11.42 -5.96
C VAL A 124 15.01 12.47 -6.02
N LYS A 125 16.09 12.31 -5.23
CA LYS A 125 17.25 13.23 -5.23
C LYS A 125 17.95 13.30 -6.60
N ALA A 126 18.07 12.15 -7.26
CA ALA A 126 18.74 12.05 -8.56
C ALA A 126 17.86 12.48 -9.73
N ALA A 127 16.53 12.50 -9.54
CA ALA A 127 15.60 12.78 -10.62
C ALA A 127 15.60 14.26 -11.01
N ARG A 128 15.53 14.52 -12.31
CA ARG A 128 15.25 15.86 -12.85
C ARG A 128 13.89 16.36 -12.38
N ARG A 129 12.89 15.47 -12.32
CA ARG A 129 11.57 15.68 -11.70
C ARG A 129 11.03 14.34 -11.24
N THR A 130 10.18 14.39 -10.25
CA THR A 130 9.42 13.24 -9.74
C THR A 130 7.93 13.48 -9.97
N LEU A 131 7.27 12.51 -10.61
CA LEU A 131 5.81 12.52 -10.74
C LEU A 131 5.22 11.54 -9.74
N VAL A 132 4.22 11.97 -8.98
CA VAL A 132 3.48 11.10 -8.05
C VAL A 132 2.10 10.84 -8.61
N ILE A 133 1.71 9.58 -8.75
CA ILE A 133 0.36 9.16 -9.15
C ILE A 133 -0.26 8.26 -8.10
N SER A 134 -1.58 8.32 -8.01
CA SER A 134 -2.33 7.51 -7.06
C SER A 134 -3.79 7.37 -7.48
N SER A 135 -4.53 6.50 -6.82
CA SER A 135 -5.99 6.39 -6.93
C SER A 135 -6.64 6.22 -5.57
N GLY A 136 -7.87 6.71 -5.44
CA GLY A 136 -8.66 6.57 -4.21
C GLY A 136 -7.97 7.17 -2.98
N SER A 137 -7.96 6.42 -1.87
CA SER A 137 -7.41 6.84 -0.59
C SER A 137 -5.89 7.05 -0.60
N GLY A 138 -5.17 6.47 -1.56
CA GLY A 138 -3.74 6.73 -1.76
C GLY A 138 -3.42 8.19 -2.15
N ALA A 139 -4.41 8.99 -2.54
CA ALA A 139 -4.24 10.41 -2.84
C ALA A 139 -3.76 11.22 -1.62
N GLY A 140 -4.18 10.85 -0.41
CA GLY A 140 -3.73 11.53 0.82
C GLY A 140 -2.20 11.45 1.02
N PRO A 141 -1.61 10.27 1.13
CA PRO A 141 -0.15 10.11 1.20
C PRO A 141 0.60 10.71 0.00
N ALA A 142 0.02 10.62 -1.21
CA ALA A 142 0.61 11.21 -2.41
C ALA A 142 0.69 12.75 -2.33
N HIS A 143 -0.34 13.38 -1.77
CA HIS A 143 -0.36 14.83 -1.56
C HIS A 143 0.69 15.26 -0.52
N ILE A 144 0.79 14.53 0.60
CA ILE A 144 1.81 14.77 1.63
C ILE A 144 3.20 14.73 1.01
N LEU A 145 3.50 13.68 0.24
CA LEU A 145 4.80 13.51 -0.40
C LEU A 145 5.13 14.65 -1.37
N SER A 146 4.18 15.02 -2.23
CA SER A 146 4.38 16.10 -3.19
C SER A 146 4.58 17.46 -2.50
N HIS A 147 3.73 17.79 -1.53
CA HIS A 147 3.79 19.07 -0.84
C HIS A 147 5.11 19.22 -0.04
N LEU A 148 5.43 18.25 0.81
CA LEU A 148 6.61 18.33 1.67
C LEU A 148 7.91 18.12 0.86
N GLY A 149 7.89 17.29 -0.19
CA GLY A 149 9.01 17.14 -1.11
C GLY A 149 9.30 18.45 -1.86
N GLY A 150 8.26 19.19 -2.26
CA GLY A 150 8.40 20.52 -2.85
C GLY A 150 8.98 21.55 -1.87
N ILE A 151 8.56 21.54 -0.60
CA ILE A 151 9.15 22.38 0.45
C ILE A 151 10.64 22.05 0.65
N ALA A 152 11.01 20.77 0.58
CA ALA A 152 12.41 20.32 0.63
C ALA A 152 13.23 20.67 -0.64
N GLY A 153 12.62 21.29 -1.64
CA GLY A 153 13.30 21.79 -2.83
C GLY A 153 13.39 20.80 -4.00
N HIS A 154 12.72 19.67 -3.91
CA HIS A 154 12.65 18.70 -4.99
C HIS A 154 11.48 19.00 -5.92
N ASP A 155 11.64 18.79 -7.24
CA ASP A 155 10.53 18.90 -8.20
C ASP A 155 9.63 17.66 -8.11
N VAL A 156 8.76 17.63 -7.11
CA VAL A 156 7.79 16.54 -6.87
C VAL A 156 6.39 17.01 -7.23
N GLN A 157 5.90 16.57 -8.37
CA GLN A 157 4.61 16.95 -8.92
C GLN A 157 3.56 15.86 -8.69
N LEU A 158 2.36 16.25 -8.26
CA LEU A 158 1.24 15.36 -8.05
C LEU A 158 0.31 15.37 -9.27
N ALA A 159 0.11 14.21 -9.90
CA ALA A 159 -0.86 14.03 -10.98
C ALA A 159 -2.07 13.23 -10.49
N LEU A 160 -3.12 13.93 -10.13
CA LEU A 160 -4.42 13.37 -9.76
C LEU A 160 -5.50 13.80 -10.78
N GLY A 161 -6.70 13.26 -10.62
CA GLY A 161 -7.85 13.59 -11.45
C GLY A 161 -8.05 12.64 -12.63
N ALA A 162 -8.51 13.17 -13.77
CA ALA A 162 -8.88 12.35 -14.92
C ALA A 162 -7.71 11.54 -15.50
N ALA A 163 -7.97 10.29 -15.89
CA ALA A 163 -6.97 9.40 -16.46
C ALA A 163 -6.24 9.99 -17.69
N THR A 164 -6.97 10.75 -18.52
CA THR A 164 -6.40 11.43 -19.69
C THR A 164 -5.37 12.49 -19.28
N GLY A 165 -5.63 13.27 -18.24
CA GLY A 165 -4.67 14.25 -17.72
C GLY A 165 -3.43 13.59 -17.13
N GLN A 166 -3.60 12.51 -16.36
CA GLN A 166 -2.48 11.70 -15.86
C GLN A 166 -1.65 11.11 -17.00
N ALA A 167 -2.29 10.59 -18.05
CA ALA A 167 -1.61 10.05 -19.22
C ALA A 167 -0.75 11.09 -19.94
N VAL A 168 -1.20 12.35 -20.04
CA VAL A 168 -0.40 13.46 -20.59
C VAL A 168 0.87 13.68 -19.76
N GLN A 169 0.79 13.62 -18.42
CA GLN A 169 1.97 13.77 -17.56
C GLN A 169 2.94 12.59 -17.72
N ILE A 170 2.43 11.35 -17.75
CA ILE A 170 3.23 10.16 -18.00
C ILE A 170 3.91 10.21 -19.39
N ALA A 171 3.20 10.68 -20.42
CA ALA A 171 3.76 10.80 -21.77
C ALA A 171 4.98 11.74 -21.85
N ARG A 172 5.15 12.62 -20.88
CA ARG A 172 6.28 13.57 -20.79
C ARG A 172 7.46 13.07 -19.97
N LEU A 173 7.35 11.88 -19.36
CA LEU A 173 8.46 11.27 -18.62
C LEU A 173 9.55 10.79 -19.60
N GLU A 174 10.79 10.93 -19.16
CA GLU A 174 12.00 10.56 -19.89
C GLU A 174 12.97 9.83 -18.96
N PRO A 175 14.02 9.15 -19.49
CA PRO A 175 15.10 8.66 -18.66
C PRO A 175 15.70 9.77 -17.78
N GLY A 176 15.92 9.48 -16.50
CA GLY A 176 16.33 10.48 -15.50
C GLY A 176 15.16 11.16 -14.76
N ASP A 177 13.91 10.85 -15.11
CA ASP A 177 12.75 11.20 -14.29
C ASP A 177 12.41 10.06 -13.33
N CYS A 178 11.65 10.35 -12.27
CA CYS A 178 11.14 9.37 -11.32
C CYS A 178 9.62 9.35 -11.34
N LEU A 179 9.02 8.16 -11.27
CA LEU A 179 7.61 7.97 -10.99
C LEU A 179 7.45 7.35 -9.60
N ILE A 180 6.62 7.93 -8.75
CA ILE A 180 6.16 7.30 -7.52
C ILE A 180 4.69 6.94 -7.69
N THR A 181 4.37 5.64 -7.62
CA THR A 181 3.00 5.14 -7.64
C THR A 181 2.58 4.70 -6.26
N ILE A 182 1.52 5.30 -5.73
CA ILE A 182 0.95 4.94 -4.42
C ILE A 182 -0.39 4.26 -4.63
N ASN A 183 -0.49 3.00 -4.21
CA ASN A 183 -1.71 2.21 -4.27
C ASN A 183 -1.99 1.52 -2.95
N ILE A 184 -3.20 1.69 -2.48
CA ILE A 184 -3.70 1.05 -1.27
C ILE A 184 -5.01 0.36 -1.63
N TRP A 185 -5.11 -0.94 -1.29
CA TRP A 185 -6.30 -1.73 -1.44
C TRP A 185 -6.61 -2.09 -2.90
N ARG A 186 -7.55 -1.39 -3.55
CA ARG A 186 -8.03 -1.74 -4.92
C ARG A 186 -7.16 -1.09 -5.99
N LEU A 187 -6.49 -1.91 -6.79
CA LEU A 187 -5.72 -1.42 -7.93
C LEU A 187 -6.63 -1.15 -9.13
N THR A 188 -6.61 0.06 -9.67
CA THR A 188 -7.31 0.38 -10.91
C THR A 188 -6.50 -0.02 -12.15
N ARG A 189 -7.20 -0.38 -13.24
CA ARG A 189 -6.54 -0.65 -14.53
C ARG A 189 -5.75 0.54 -15.03
N THR A 190 -6.26 1.75 -14.81
CA THR A 190 -5.60 3.01 -15.17
C THR A 190 -4.26 3.15 -14.45
N LEU A 191 -4.23 3.02 -13.12
CA LEU A 191 -3.00 3.18 -12.34
C LEU A 191 -1.94 2.16 -12.76
N ARG A 192 -2.33 0.88 -12.94
CA ARG A 192 -1.43 -0.15 -13.46
C ARG A 192 -0.88 0.19 -14.83
N GLY A 193 -1.75 0.62 -15.78
CA GLY A 193 -1.34 0.99 -17.13
C GLY A 193 -0.37 2.18 -17.15
N LEU A 194 -0.65 3.21 -16.35
CA LEU A 194 0.21 4.40 -16.25
C LEU A 194 1.59 4.06 -15.66
N THR A 195 1.64 3.20 -14.63
CA THR A 195 2.91 2.74 -14.02
C THR A 195 3.74 1.94 -15.02
N ARG A 196 3.11 1.04 -15.79
CA ARG A 196 3.77 0.29 -16.86
C ARG A 196 4.36 1.24 -17.92
N LEU A 197 3.55 2.19 -18.40
CA LEU A 197 3.99 3.14 -19.43
C LEU A 197 5.16 4.01 -18.96
N ALA A 198 5.19 4.45 -17.71
CA ALA A 198 6.32 5.18 -17.16
C ALA A 198 7.60 4.34 -17.16
N ARG A 199 7.50 3.07 -16.79
CA ARG A 199 8.63 2.12 -16.87
C ARG A 199 9.14 1.96 -18.31
N GLU A 200 8.24 1.78 -19.27
CA GLU A 200 8.58 1.66 -20.69
C GLU A 200 9.24 2.92 -21.26
N ARG A 201 8.99 4.08 -20.67
CA ARG A 201 9.63 5.35 -21.02
C ARG A 201 11.01 5.56 -20.37
N GLY A 202 11.46 4.62 -19.55
CA GLY A 202 12.77 4.67 -18.90
C GLY A 202 12.82 5.49 -17.62
N ALA A 203 11.68 5.90 -17.06
CA ALA A 203 11.65 6.53 -15.74
C ALA A 203 11.98 5.50 -14.65
N THR A 204 12.63 5.94 -13.58
CA THR A 204 12.79 5.13 -12.37
C THR A 204 11.43 5.02 -11.67
N VAL A 205 10.96 3.80 -11.41
CA VAL A 205 9.64 3.57 -10.85
C VAL A 205 9.74 3.09 -9.41
N CYS A 206 9.21 3.88 -8.49
CA CYS A 206 9.05 3.55 -7.07
C CYS A 206 7.58 3.25 -6.78
N VAL A 207 7.30 2.13 -6.15
CA VAL A 207 5.93 1.72 -5.82
C VAL A 207 5.77 1.59 -4.32
N LEU A 208 4.77 2.27 -3.77
CA LEU A 208 4.28 2.09 -2.41
C LEU A 208 2.93 1.37 -2.49
N THR A 209 2.83 0.19 -1.90
CA THR A 209 1.62 -0.64 -1.98
C THR A 209 1.42 -1.45 -0.71
N ASP A 210 0.23 -1.98 -0.53
CA ASP A 210 -0.14 -2.83 0.61
C ASP A 210 0.25 -4.31 0.45
N LEU A 211 0.66 -4.71 -0.75
CA LEU A 211 0.96 -6.11 -1.06
C LEU A 211 2.24 -6.27 -1.89
N ARG A 212 3.13 -7.14 -1.43
CA ARG A 212 4.33 -7.55 -2.19
C ARG A 212 3.97 -8.20 -3.53
N SER A 213 2.85 -8.94 -3.58
CA SER A 213 2.30 -9.57 -4.78
C SER A 213 1.43 -8.64 -5.65
N SER A 214 1.42 -7.34 -5.37
CA SER A 214 0.71 -6.37 -6.20
C SER A 214 1.19 -6.45 -7.65
N PRO A 215 0.28 -6.39 -8.65
CA PRO A 215 0.68 -6.31 -10.06
C PRO A 215 1.54 -5.09 -10.42
N LEU A 216 1.65 -4.11 -9.51
CA LEU A 216 2.56 -2.97 -9.69
C LEU A 216 4.02 -3.33 -9.41
N ALA A 217 4.26 -4.39 -8.62
CA ALA A 217 5.62 -4.81 -8.26
C ALA A 217 6.46 -5.24 -9.47
N GLU A 218 5.81 -5.74 -10.54
CA GLU A 218 6.51 -6.13 -11.77
C GLU A 218 7.14 -4.94 -12.52
N TYR A 219 6.68 -3.72 -12.25
CA TYR A 219 7.19 -2.48 -12.88
C TYR A 219 8.12 -1.69 -11.98
N ALA A 220 8.24 -2.08 -10.71
CA ALA A 220 8.97 -1.33 -9.70
C ALA A 220 10.47 -1.59 -9.74
N ASP A 221 11.27 -0.51 -9.72
CA ASP A 221 12.69 -0.57 -9.36
C ASP A 221 12.84 -0.63 -7.83
N HIS A 222 11.96 0.08 -7.10
CA HIS A 222 11.92 0.10 -5.65
C HIS A 222 10.49 -0.13 -5.16
N LEU A 223 10.32 -1.10 -4.25
CA LEU A 223 9.02 -1.53 -3.74
C LEU A 223 8.97 -1.38 -2.22
N ILE A 224 8.11 -0.50 -1.73
CA ILE A 224 7.79 -0.34 -0.30
C ILE A 224 6.43 -1.00 -0.06
N VAL A 225 6.38 -1.96 0.88
CA VAL A 225 5.15 -2.68 1.23
C VAL A 225 4.69 -2.24 2.60
N THR A 226 3.48 -1.66 2.68
CA THR A 226 2.94 -1.12 3.92
C THR A 226 1.78 -1.98 4.43
N PRO A 227 1.77 -2.39 5.69
CA PRO A 227 0.62 -3.01 6.32
C PRO A 227 -0.58 -2.05 6.35
N VAL A 228 -1.76 -2.60 6.12
CA VAL A 228 -3.02 -1.81 6.03
C VAL A 228 -4.13 -2.41 6.89
N GLU A 229 -3.78 -3.28 7.82
CA GLU A 229 -4.74 -3.92 8.72
C GLU A 229 -5.55 -2.88 9.48
N SER A 230 -6.84 -3.11 9.57
CA SER A 230 -7.76 -2.17 10.18
C SER A 230 -8.82 -2.91 10.98
N VAL A 231 -9.33 -2.26 12.01
CA VAL A 231 -10.53 -2.70 12.74
C VAL A 231 -11.81 -2.25 12.04
N GLN A 232 -11.71 -1.50 10.96
CA GLN A 232 -12.81 -1.02 10.14
C GLN A 232 -12.92 -1.82 8.84
N ALA A 233 -14.00 -1.58 8.08
CA ALA A 233 -14.20 -2.17 6.76
C ALA A 233 -13.18 -1.70 5.69
N GLY A 234 -12.55 -0.54 5.88
CA GLY A 234 -11.52 0.00 4.98
C GLY A 234 -10.11 -0.22 5.50
N PRO A 235 -9.08 -0.03 4.66
CA PRO A 235 -7.69 -0.16 5.05
C PRO A 235 -7.26 0.99 5.98
N SER A 236 -6.32 0.73 6.91
CA SER A 236 -5.59 1.79 7.58
C SER A 236 -4.58 2.42 6.63
N LEU A 237 -4.48 3.75 6.66
CA LEU A 237 -3.51 4.52 5.89
C LEU A 237 -2.27 4.91 6.70
N THR A 238 -2.28 4.68 8.00
CA THR A 238 -1.28 5.21 8.95
C THR A 238 0.13 4.73 8.61
N ALA A 239 0.32 3.44 8.32
CA ALA A 239 1.63 2.91 7.92
C ALA A 239 2.10 3.46 6.56
N MET A 240 1.18 3.72 5.62
CA MET A 240 1.51 4.33 4.33
C MET A 240 1.99 5.78 4.51
N VAL A 241 1.32 6.56 5.36
CA VAL A 241 1.76 7.91 5.71
C VAL A 241 3.12 7.86 6.43
N ALA A 242 3.32 6.91 7.34
CA ALA A 242 4.62 6.71 7.99
C ALA A 242 5.74 6.36 6.99
N ALA A 243 5.46 5.53 5.98
CA ALA A 243 6.41 5.23 4.91
C ALA A 243 6.77 6.49 4.09
N VAL A 244 5.79 7.31 3.75
CA VAL A 244 6.01 8.59 3.07
C VAL A 244 6.85 9.53 3.94
N GLN A 245 6.56 9.64 5.23
CA GLN A 245 7.37 10.44 6.15
C GLN A 245 8.81 9.92 6.26
N ALA A 246 9.02 8.60 6.24
CA ALA A 246 10.35 8.01 6.24
C ALA A 246 11.12 8.34 4.94
N VAL A 247 10.48 8.32 3.77
CA VAL A 247 11.08 8.79 2.51
C VAL A 247 11.46 10.27 2.61
N LEU A 248 10.57 11.12 3.13
CA LEU A 248 10.82 12.55 3.31
C LEU A 248 11.99 12.81 4.30
N SER A 249 12.12 12.00 5.35
CA SER A 249 13.24 12.08 6.28
C SER A 249 14.58 11.76 5.61
N GLU A 250 14.62 10.81 4.69
CA GLU A 250 15.82 10.49 3.89
C GLU A 250 16.13 11.56 2.84
N LEU A 251 15.17 12.43 2.48
CA LEU A 251 15.41 13.60 1.62
C LEU A 251 16.05 14.77 2.39
N ALA A 252 15.96 14.78 3.72
CA ALA A 252 16.47 15.86 4.55
C ALA A 252 18.01 15.96 4.45
N ASP A 253 18.49 17.12 4.02
CA ASP A 253 19.89 17.50 3.97
C ASP A 253 20.01 19.04 4.03
N ASP A 254 21.23 19.57 3.96
CA ASP A 254 21.47 21.01 4.04
C ASP A 254 20.80 21.80 2.89
N ASP A 255 20.66 21.19 1.72
CA ASP A 255 19.96 21.81 0.58
C ASP A 255 18.45 21.88 0.83
N ALA A 256 17.88 20.84 1.41
CA ALA A 256 16.48 20.82 1.83
C ALA A 256 16.19 21.87 2.92
N VAL A 257 17.07 22.02 3.89
CA VAL A 257 16.96 23.08 4.92
C VAL A 257 16.96 24.47 4.27
N ARG A 258 17.90 24.72 3.34
CA ARG A 258 17.96 25.99 2.61
C ARG A 258 16.71 26.24 1.74
N ALA A 259 16.21 25.20 1.08
CA ALA A 259 14.99 25.29 0.27
C ALA A 259 13.77 25.63 1.13
N SER A 260 13.58 24.90 2.24
CA SER A 260 12.51 25.18 3.21
C SER A 260 12.55 26.61 3.75
N GLY A 261 13.75 27.12 4.09
CA GLY A 261 13.93 28.52 4.51
C GLY A 261 13.56 29.54 3.44
N ARG A 262 13.74 29.24 2.14
CA ARG A 262 13.25 30.12 1.05
C ARG A 262 11.74 30.14 0.98
N VAL A 263 11.10 28.99 1.09
CA VAL A 263 9.62 28.88 1.08
C VAL A 263 9.02 29.62 2.26
N GLN A 264 9.56 29.45 3.48
CA GLN A 264 9.08 30.15 4.67
C GLN A 264 9.18 31.68 4.54
N ARG A 265 10.29 32.20 4.01
CA ARG A 265 10.41 33.65 3.76
C ARG A 265 9.36 34.14 2.79
N MET A 266 9.07 33.40 1.70
CA MET A 266 8.03 33.77 0.76
C MET A 266 6.63 33.79 1.40
N TRP A 267 6.34 32.82 2.28
CA TRP A 267 5.08 32.84 3.03
C TRP A 267 4.96 34.06 3.95
N GLN A 268 6.07 34.46 4.59
CA GLN A 268 6.11 35.69 5.40
C GLN A 268 5.94 36.95 4.55
N GLU A 269 6.63 37.06 3.40
CA GLU A 269 6.51 38.19 2.48
C GLU A 269 5.08 38.37 1.93
N LEU A 270 4.37 37.25 1.75
CA LEU A 270 2.99 37.23 1.24
C LEU A 270 1.92 37.25 2.37
N ASP A 271 2.33 37.34 3.63
CA ASP A 271 1.46 37.30 4.81
C ASP A 271 0.46 36.12 4.80
N LEU A 272 0.99 34.91 4.46
CA LEU A 272 0.16 33.72 4.28
C LEU A 272 -0.08 32.95 5.59
N MET A 273 0.67 33.24 6.65
CA MET A 273 0.60 32.50 7.91
C MET A 273 0.10 33.40 9.05
N ASP A 274 -0.83 32.88 9.83
CA ASP A 274 -1.31 33.50 11.05
C ASP A 274 -0.50 32.99 12.25
N ASP A 275 0.83 33.25 12.24
CA ASP A 275 1.79 32.83 13.25
C ASP A 275 2.01 33.89 14.36
N GLN A 276 1.10 34.83 14.49
CA GLN A 276 1.20 35.87 15.51
C GLN A 276 0.99 35.26 16.91
N PRO A 277 1.89 35.49 17.86
CA PRO A 277 1.78 34.94 19.22
C PRO A 277 0.62 35.52 20.01
#